data_97f8525185a8d3c436ff9c41ba0b867c
#
_entry.id   97f8525185a8d3c436ff9c41ba0b867c
#
_cell.length_a   1.000
_cell.length_b   1.000
_cell.length_c   1.000
_cell.angle_alpha   90.00
_cell.angle_beta   90.00
_cell.angle_gamma   90.00
#
_symmetry.space_group_name_H-M   'P 1'
#
loop_
_entity.id
_entity.type
_entity.pdbx_description
1 polymer ?
#
loop_
_entity_poly.entity_id
_entity_poly.type
_entity_poly.pdbx_seq_one_letter_code
_entity_poly.pdbx_strand_id
1 'polypeptide(L)'
;MNYDTEHHYDQEISFTYEGQDYVWIGDYTIEYFGEEESEYAPAYGEMEVHIDHTLSLYAYEDGVEVIPTPSILMAVELEIERNQ
;
A
#
# COMPACT_ATOMS: atom_id res chain seq x y z
N MET A 1 8.01 20.16 -10.77
CA MET A 1 7.39 18.90 -10.33
C MET A 1 8.14 18.38 -9.12
N ASN A 2 7.43 18.25 -8.02
CA ASN A 2 8.01 17.70 -6.81
C ASN A 2 7.83 16.20 -6.80
N TYR A 3 8.89 15.49 -6.50
CA TYR A 3 8.90 14.04 -6.47
C TYR A 3 9.48 13.61 -5.12
N ASP A 4 8.70 12.84 -4.40
CA ASP A 4 9.09 12.33 -3.09
C ASP A 4 8.85 10.84 -3.01
N THR A 5 9.72 10.15 -2.33
CA THR A 5 9.63 8.70 -2.17
C THR A 5 9.79 8.36 -0.70
N GLU A 6 8.88 7.54 -0.19
CA GLU A 6 8.96 7.01 1.16
C GLU A 6 9.10 5.52 1.12
N HIS A 7 10.10 4.99 1.82
CA HIS A 7 10.30 3.56 1.96
C HIS A 7 9.84 3.12 3.35
N HIS A 8 9.01 2.08 3.38
CA HIS A 8 8.49 1.51 4.62
C HIS A 8 8.90 0.04 4.71
N TYR A 9 9.56 -0.33 5.78
CA TYR A 9 10.09 -1.67 5.99
C TYR A 9 9.40 -2.37 7.14
N ASP A 10 9.24 -3.69 7.02
CA ASP A 10 8.65 -4.54 8.07
C ASP A 10 7.28 -4.04 8.53
N GLN A 11 6.45 -3.62 7.60
CA GLN A 11 5.15 -3.08 7.91
C GLN A 11 4.09 -4.18 7.97
N GLU A 12 3.18 -4.04 8.91
CA GLU A 12 2.04 -4.95 9.07
C GLU A 12 0.78 -4.21 8.63
N ILE A 13 0.10 -4.76 7.63
CA ILE A 13 -1.11 -4.18 7.07
C ILE A 13 -2.24 -5.18 7.19
N SER A 14 -3.30 -4.80 7.91
CA SER A 14 -4.52 -5.59 8.00
C SER A 14 -5.50 -5.07 6.97
N PHE A 15 -6.10 -5.96 6.20
CA PHE A 15 -7.03 -5.58 5.14
C PHE A 15 -8.09 -6.66 4.93
N THR A 16 -9.17 -6.26 4.26
CA THR A 16 -10.25 -7.17 3.90
C THR A 16 -10.27 -7.36 2.39
N TYR A 17 -10.36 -8.61 1.96
CA TYR A 17 -10.44 -8.96 0.56
C TYR A 17 -11.48 -10.06 0.38
N GLU A 18 -12.48 -9.82 -0.48
CA GLU A 18 -13.59 -10.75 -0.73
C GLU A 18 -14.27 -11.24 0.55
N GLY A 19 -14.48 -10.31 1.49
CA GLY A 19 -15.19 -10.61 2.73
C GLY A 19 -14.39 -11.34 3.79
N GLN A 20 -13.10 -11.53 3.57
CA GLN A 20 -12.22 -12.19 4.52
C GLN A 20 -11.09 -11.25 4.93
N ASP A 21 -10.71 -11.29 6.20
CA ASP A 21 -9.64 -10.48 6.73
C ASP A 21 -8.30 -11.18 6.59
N TYR A 22 -7.29 -10.41 6.19
CA TYR A 22 -5.92 -10.89 6.01
C TYR A 22 -4.94 -9.94 6.67
N VAL A 23 -3.74 -10.46 6.90
CA VAL A 23 -2.60 -9.66 7.36
C VAL A 23 -1.46 -9.85 6.37
N TRP A 24 -0.95 -8.74 5.87
CA TRP A 24 0.22 -8.70 5.01
C TRP A 24 1.37 -8.05 5.78
N ILE A 25 2.54 -8.67 5.72
CA ILE A 25 3.76 -8.12 6.32
C ILE A 25 4.82 -8.03 5.24
N GLY A 26 5.43 -6.87 5.11
CA GLY A 26 6.45 -6.68 4.10
C GLY A 26 6.93 -5.25 3.98
N ASP A 27 7.57 -4.97 2.87
CA ASP A 27 8.14 -3.68 2.55
C ASP A 27 7.38 -3.05 1.39
N TYR A 28 7.14 -1.75 1.46
CA TYR A 28 6.54 -1.04 0.36
C TYR A 28 7.13 0.36 0.22
N THR A 29 6.93 0.92 -0.95
CA THR A 29 7.39 2.27 -1.28
C THR A 29 6.19 3.09 -1.72
N ILE A 30 6.10 4.32 -1.25
CA ILE A 30 5.11 5.27 -1.72
C ILE A 30 5.83 6.33 -2.51
N GLU A 31 5.40 6.55 -3.74
CA GLU A 31 5.89 7.61 -4.59
C GLU A 31 4.84 8.72 -4.67
N TYR A 32 5.26 9.93 -4.38
CA TYR A 32 4.40 11.09 -4.45
C TYR A 32 4.79 11.93 -5.65
N PHE A 33 3.82 12.16 -6.53
CA PHE A 33 4.00 13.03 -7.69
C PHE A 33 3.17 14.27 -7.46
N GLY A 34 3.84 15.39 -7.22
CA GLY A 34 3.18 16.66 -7.03
C GLY A 34 3.44 17.61 -8.17
N GLU A 35 2.45 18.36 -8.57
CA GLU A 35 2.64 19.50 -9.44
C GLU A 35 3.03 20.70 -8.58
N GLU A 36 3.76 21.65 -9.17
CA GLU A 36 4.08 22.87 -8.48
C GLU A 36 2.80 23.61 -8.09
N GLU A 37 2.76 24.12 -6.87
CA GLU A 37 1.67 24.97 -6.43
C GLU A 37 1.56 26.16 -7.35
N SER A 38 0.38 26.38 -7.91
CA SER A 38 0.06 27.61 -8.59
C SER A 38 -0.87 28.42 -7.69
N GLU A 39 -0.98 29.72 -7.97
CA GLU A 39 -1.88 30.60 -7.25
C GLU A 39 -3.36 30.15 -7.32
N TYR A 40 -3.67 29.33 -8.29
CA TYR A 40 -5.05 28.98 -8.64
C TYR A 40 -5.41 27.54 -8.34
N ALA A 41 -4.44 26.71 -7.98
CA ALA A 41 -4.70 25.30 -7.74
C ALA A 41 -3.85 24.82 -6.57
N PRO A 42 -4.45 24.05 -5.64
CA PRO A 42 -3.66 23.37 -4.62
C PRO A 42 -2.76 22.35 -5.28
N ALA A 43 -1.65 22.05 -4.64
CA ALA A 43 -0.78 20.96 -5.11
C ALA A 43 -1.54 19.65 -4.99
N TYR A 44 -1.89 19.05 -6.11
CA TYR A 44 -2.43 17.70 -6.12
C TYR A 44 -1.28 16.72 -6.22
N GLY A 45 -1.06 15.99 -5.13
CA GLY A 45 -0.17 14.87 -5.17
C GLY A 45 -0.90 13.66 -5.73
N GLU A 46 -0.39 13.09 -6.79
CA GLU A 46 -0.73 11.72 -7.12
C GLU A 46 0.18 10.82 -6.30
N MET A 47 -0.36 9.71 -5.84
CA MET A 47 0.38 8.79 -5.01
C MET A 47 0.32 7.41 -5.66
N GLU A 48 1.47 6.74 -5.73
CA GLU A 48 1.55 5.35 -6.15
C GLU A 48 2.17 4.54 -5.04
N VAL A 49 1.55 3.41 -4.73
CA VAL A 49 2.06 2.46 -3.76
C VAL A 49 2.64 1.25 -4.50
N HIS A 50 3.85 0.87 -4.15
CA HIS A 50 4.52 -0.28 -4.73
C HIS A 50 4.89 -1.27 -3.63
N ILE A 51 4.44 -2.51 -3.77
CA ILE A 51 4.87 -3.58 -2.88
C ILE A 51 6.25 -4.04 -3.35
N ASP A 52 7.26 -3.84 -2.51
CA ASP A 52 8.64 -4.21 -2.84
C ASP A 52 8.96 -5.65 -2.46
N HIS A 53 8.49 -6.07 -1.30
CA HIS A 53 8.77 -7.41 -0.80
C HIS A 53 7.66 -7.85 0.15
N THR A 54 7.19 -9.08 -0.03
CA THR A 54 6.22 -9.70 0.87
C THR A 54 6.94 -10.71 1.75
N LEU A 55 6.98 -10.44 3.04
CA LEU A 55 7.57 -11.33 4.02
C LEU A 55 6.58 -12.40 4.46
N SER A 56 5.32 -12.02 4.63
CA SER A 56 4.27 -12.93 5.07
C SER A 56 2.91 -12.43 4.63
N LEU A 57 2.02 -13.36 4.37
CA LEU A 57 0.61 -13.08 4.09
C LEU A 57 -0.20 -14.24 4.63
N TYR A 58 -1.14 -13.94 5.50
CA TYR A 58 -1.96 -15.00 6.12
C TYR A 58 -3.37 -14.50 6.40
N ALA A 59 -4.29 -15.46 6.49
CA ALA A 59 -5.66 -15.17 6.89
C ALA A 59 -5.70 -14.87 8.38
N TYR A 60 -6.40 -13.81 8.75
CA TYR A 60 -6.43 -13.32 10.13
C TYR A 60 -7.02 -14.35 11.11
N GLU A 61 -8.12 -14.99 10.72
CA GLU A 61 -8.86 -15.87 11.63
C GLU A 61 -8.08 -17.13 12.06
N ASP A 62 -7.46 -17.80 11.11
CA ASP A 62 -6.81 -19.09 11.36
C ASP A 62 -5.28 -19.03 11.23
N GLY A 63 -4.74 -17.91 10.79
CA GLY A 63 -3.32 -17.74 10.60
C GLY A 63 -2.73 -18.58 9.47
N VAL A 64 -3.58 -19.12 8.60
CA VAL A 64 -3.12 -19.94 7.48
C VAL A 64 -2.46 -19.05 6.43
N GLU A 65 -1.24 -19.44 6.04
CA GLU A 65 -0.48 -18.73 5.02
C GLU A 65 -1.19 -18.78 3.67
N VAL A 66 -1.19 -17.65 3.00
CA VAL A 66 -1.87 -17.46 1.71
C VAL A 66 -0.84 -17.07 0.66
N ILE A 67 -1.03 -17.57 -0.54
CA ILE A 67 -0.15 -17.20 -1.67
C ILE A 67 -0.51 -15.78 -2.11
N PRO A 68 0.46 -14.85 -2.17
CA PRO A 68 0.20 -13.47 -2.58
C PRO A 68 -0.06 -13.39 -4.08
N THR A 69 -1.33 -13.38 -4.46
CA THR A 69 -1.71 -13.18 -5.85
C THR A 69 -1.69 -11.69 -6.19
N PRO A 70 -1.60 -11.32 -7.48
CA PRO A 70 -1.66 -9.91 -7.87
C PRO A 70 -2.92 -9.20 -7.38
N SER A 71 -4.06 -9.88 -7.35
CA SER A 71 -5.33 -9.31 -6.87
C SER A 71 -5.27 -8.97 -5.37
N ILE A 72 -4.70 -9.86 -4.57
CA ILE A 72 -4.55 -9.65 -3.13
C ILE A 72 -3.56 -8.52 -2.86
N LEU A 73 -2.44 -8.49 -3.58
CA LEU A 73 -1.46 -7.42 -3.43
C LEU A 73 -2.04 -6.06 -3.81
N MET A 74 -2.90 -6.02 -4.82
CA MET A 74 -3.62 -4.80 -5.17
C MET A 74 -4.51 -4.33 -4.01
N ALA A 75 -5.17 -5.25 -3.31
CA ALA A 75 -5.98 -4.91 -2.14
C ALA A 75 -5.11 -4.33 -1.02
N VAL A 76 -3.89 -4.84 -0.84
CA VAL A 76 -2.93 -4.28 0.12
C VAL A 76 -2.55 -2.85 -0.27
N GLU A 77 -2.25 -2.63 -1.53
CA GLU A 77 -1.90 -1.30 -2.03
C GLU A 77 -3.03 -0.29 -1.80
N LEU A 78 -4.27 -0.69 -2.07
CA LEU A 78 -5.43 0.16 -1.84
C LEU A 78 -5.63 0.48 -0.36
N GLU A 79 -5.38 -0.47 0.51
CA GLU A 79 -5.48 -0.24 1.95
C GLU A 79 -4.41 0.75 2.43
N ILE A 80 -3.20 0.65 1.91
CA ILE A 80 -2.13 1.59 2.21
C ILE A 80 -2.52 3.00 1.75
N GLU A 81 -3.06 3.13 0.53
CA GLU A 81 -3.52 4.41 0.00
C GLU A 81 -4.61 5.04 0.87
N ARG A 82 -5.55 4.24 1.34
CA ARG A 82 -6.66 4.73 2.17
C ARG A 82 -6.19 5.33 3.49
N ASN A 83 -5.08 4.87 4.01
CA ASN A 83 -4.57 5.28 5.32
C ASN A 83 -3.53 6.40 5.25
N GLN A 84 -3.33 6.97 4.09
CA GLN A 84 -2.41 8.11 3.93
C GLN A 84 -3.10 9.47 4.05
#